data_fbf4f1d64565d4cf6a1f250ac27fefac
#
_entry.id   fbf4f1d64565d4cf6a1f250ac27fefac
#
_cell.length_a   1.000
_cell.length_b   1.000
_cell.length_c   1.000
_cell.angle_alpha   90.00
_cell.angle_beta   90.00
_cell.angle_gamma   90.00
#
_symmetry.space_group_name_H-M   'P 1'
#
loop_
_entity.id
_entity.type
_entity.pdbx_description
1 polymer ?
#
loop_
_entity_poly.entity_id
_entity_poly.type
_entity_poly.pdbx_seq_one_letter_code
_entity_poly.pdbx_strand_id
1 'polypeptide(L)'
;MKTVTIDTVTLGEGKPKIIVPLVGRTKEEIIQEAEFVATVDCDIVEWRIDFYEDIFDFFAAAQFLKQVKKILNKPLLVTFRTKQEGGELALSDEKYFEMYRVLLNEGSFDLLDVELFMPAVGVGQTIELAHEKNKKIIMCNHDFEKTPFKEVIVERLCKMQELGADICKIAVMP
;
A
#
# COMPACT_ATOMS: atom_id res chain seq x y z
N MET A 1 -8.35 17.61 13.36
CA MET A 1 -8.20 16.48 12.42
C MET A 1 -6.97 15.71 12.88
N LYS A 2 -7.00 14.38 12.89
CA LYS A 2 -5.82 13.58 13.29
C LYS A 2 -4.85 13.53 12.10
N THR A 3 -3.61 13.94 12.31
CA THR A 3 -2.54 13.85 11.30
C THR A 3 -1.80 12.52 11.40
N VAL A 4 -1.18 12.09 10.30
CA VAL A 4 -0.33 10.89 10.24
C VAL A 4 1.04 11.32 9.73
N THR A 5 2.07 11.12 10.55
CA THR A 5 3.45 11.44 10.18
C THR A 5 4.22 10.16 9.85
N ILE A 6 4.89 10.18 8.72
CA ILE A 6 5.75 9.12 8.21
C ILE A 6 7.08 9.76 7.83
N ASP A 7 8.12 9.48 8.60
CA ASP A 7 9.42 10.15 8.48
C ASP A 7 9.24 11.68 8.52
N THR A 8 9.56 12.40 7.47
CA THR A 8 9.43 13.87 7.36
C THR A 8 8.09 14.33 6.74
N VAL A 9 7.24 13.40 6.32
CA VAL A 9 5.99 13.68 5.61
C VAL A 9 4.81 13.60 6.58
N THR A 10 4.03 14.69 6.70
CA THR A 10 2.79 14.71 7.50
C THR A 10 1.58 14.82 6.59
N LEU A 11 0.70 13.81 6.67
CA LEU A 11 -0.59 13.75 5.99
C LEU A 11 -1.68 14.34 6.88
N GLY A 12 -2.66 15.02 6.26
CA GLY A 12 -3.79 15.63 6.97
C GLY A 12 -3.58 17.10 7.36
N GLU A 13 -2.44 17.69 7.01
CA GLU A 13 -2.17 19.12 7.15
C GLU A 13 -1.37 19.69 5.98
N GLY A 14 -1.43 21.00 5.79
CA GLY A 14 -0.72 21.71 4.73
C GLY A 14 -1.28 21.38 3.33
N LYS A 15 -0.38 21.31 2.34
CA LYS A 15 -0.73 20.96 0.96
C LYS A 15 -0.99 19.46 0.83
N PRO A 16 -1.87 19.03 -0.10
CA PRO A 16 -2.00 17.62 -0.47
C PRO A 16 -0.65 17.01 -0.83
N LYS A 17 -0.42 15.78 -0.39
CA LYS A 17 0.83 15.06 -0.66
C LYS A 17 0.73 14.29 -1.98
N ILE A 18 1.86 14.23 -2.67
CA ILE A 18 1.98 13.55 -3.97
C ILE A 18 2.57 12.16 -3.75
N ILE A 19 1.86 11.14 -4.25
CA ILE A 19 2.31 9.74 -4.26
C ILE A 19 2.56 9.35 -5.72
N VAL A 20 3.77 8.84 -6.01
CA VAL A 20 4.16 8.39 -7.36
C VAL A 20 4.32 6.87 -7.34
N PRO A 21 3.62 6.11 -8.22
CA PRO A 21 3.74 4.66 -8.27
C PRO A 21 4.94 4.20 -9.11
N LEU A 22 5.58 3.09 -8.68
CA LEU A 22 6.47 2.24 -9.46
C LEU A 22 5.64 1.05 -9.96
N VAL A 23 5.73 0.76 -11.25
CA VAL A 23 4.96 -0.29 -11.92
C VAL A 23 5.84 -1.20 -12.80
N GLY A 24 7.15 -1.11 -12.66
CA GLY A 24 8.12 -1.99 -13.32
C GLY A 24 7.81 -3.46 -13.05
N ARG A 25 8.06 -4.31 -14.05
CA ARG A 25 7.79 -5.76 -14.00
C ARG A 25 9.01 -6.56 -13.58
N THR A 26 10.18 -6.14 -14.00
CA THR A 26 11.47 -6.77 -13.65
C THR A 26 12.21 -5.96 -12.58
N LYS A 27 13.19 -6.58 -11.94
CA LYS A 27 14.05 -5.87 -10.97
C LYS A 27 14.75 -4.67 -11.59
N GLU A 28 15.23 -4.82 -12.81
CA GLU A 28 15.92 -3.79 -13.57
C GLU A 28 15.02 -2.59 -13.84
N GLU A 29 13.79 -2.82 -14.29
CA GLU A 29 12.80 -1.77 -14.52
C GLU A 29 12.46 -1.04 -13.21
N ILE A 30 12.20 -1.77 -12.13
CA ILE A 30 11.86 -1.19 -10.82
C ILE A 30 13.02 -0.34 -10.27
N ILE A 31 14.28 -0.81 -10.44
CA ILE A 31 15.45 -0.03 -10.02
C ILE A 31 15.56 1.25 -10.83
N GLN A 32 15.41 1.19 -12.16
CA GLN A 32 15.45 2.38 -13.03
C GLN A 32 14.35 3.38 -12.68
N GLU A 33 13.12 2.91 -12.46
CA GLU A 33 12.03 3.75 -11.98
C GLU A 33 12.33 4.37 -10.62
N ALA A 34 12.85 3.58 -9.67
CA ALA A 34 13.18 4.06 -8.33
C ALA A 34 14.29 5.14 -8.35
N GLU A 35 15.33 4.93 -9.14
CA GLU A 35 16.41 5.92 -9.34
C GLU A 35 15.87 7.23 -9.96
N PHE A 36 14.99 7.12 -10.95
CA PHE A 36 14.35 8.29 -11.54
C PHE A 36 13.44 9.01 -10.54
N VAL A 37 12.54 8.28 -9.85
CA VAL A 37 11.59 8.87 -8.89
C VAL A 37 12.28 9.43 -7.66
N ALA A 38 13.46 8.92 -7.28
CA ALA A 38 14.27 9.51 -6.22
C ALA A 38 14.63 10.98 -6.50
N THR A 39 14.73 11.38 -7.79
CA THR A 39 15.01 12.76 -8.21
C THR A 39 13.76 13.63 -8.39
N VAL A 40 12.57 13.02 -8.39
CA VAL A 40 11.29 13.72 -8.59
C VAL A 40 10.82 14.38 -7.30
N ASP A 41 10.24 15.57 -7.41
CA ASP A 41 9.59 16.25 -6.27
C ASP A 41 8.24 15.60 -5.96
N CYS A 42 8.27 14.55 -5.15
CA CYS A 42 7.10 13.84 -4.61
C CYS A 42 7.33 13.50 -3.15
N ASP A 43 6.24 13.31 -2.41
CA ASP A 43 6.28 13.09 -0.96
C ASP A 43 6.45 11.61 -0.59
N ILE A 44 5.76 10.72 -1.30
CA ILE A 44 5.72 9.27 -1.03
C ILE A 44 5.88 8.54 -2.37
N VAL A 45 6.54 7.40 -2.34
CA VAL A 45 6.60 6.48 -3.49
C VAL A 45 5.79 5.23 -3.17
N GLU A 46 4.96 4.80 -4.10
CA GLU A 46 4.18 3.57 -4.00
C GLU A 46 4.82 2.48 -4.86
N TRP A 47 5.19 1.34 -4.30
CA TRP A 47 5.54 0.20 -5.13
C TRP A 47 4.32 -0.71 -5.31
N ARG A 48 3.84 -0.80 -6.54
CA ARG A 48 2.76 -1.68 -6.99
C ARG A 48 3.33 -3.07 -7.25
N ILE A 49 3.43 -3.85 -6.19
CA ILE A 49 4.06 -5.17 -6.23
C ILE A 49 3.26 -6.22 -7.01
N ASP A 50 2.00 -5.93 -7.33
CA ASP A 50 1.17 -6.75 -8.21
C ASP A 50 1.61 -6.72 -9.68
N PHE A 51 2.47 -5.76 -10.09
CA PHE A 51 3.12 -5.75 -11.41
C PHE A 51 4.39 -6.61 -11.45
N TYR A 52 5.02 -6.85 -10.30
CA TYR A 52 6.32 -7.51 -10.22
C TYR A 52 6.20 -9.02 -10.55
N GLU A 53 6.94 -9.49 -11.58
CA GLU A 53 6.84 -10.85 -12.11
C GLU A 53 7.28 -11.94 -11.12
N ASP A 54 8.27 -11.65 -10.26
CA ASP A 54 8.80 -12.59 -9.27
C ASP A 54 8.12 -12.46 -7.89
N ILE A 55 6.96 -11.80 -7.80
CA ILE A 55 6.30 -11.53 -6.50
C ILE A 55 5.98 -12.80 -5.71
N PHE A 56 5.83 -13.95 -6.36
CA PHE A 56 5.48 -15.21 -5.69
C PHE A 56 6.62 -15.80 -4.83
N ASP A 57 7.86 -15.36 -5.00
CA ASP A 57 8.92 -15.56 -4.01
C ASP A 57 8.89 -14.41 -3.00
N PHE A 58 8.00 -14.52 -2.02
CA PHE A 58 7.75 -13.46 -1.04
C PHE A 58 8.99 -13.06 -0.25
N PHE A 59 9.88 -14.02 0.03
CA PHE A 59 11.12 -13.74 0.74
C PHE A 59 12.10 -12.95 -0.13
N ALA A 60 12.32 -13.38 -1.36
CA ALA A 60 13.17 -12.64 -2.31
C ALA A 60 12.60 -11.23 -2.58
N ALA A 61 11.28 -11.09 -2.72
CA ALA A 61 10.60 -9.80 -2.85
C ALA A 61 10.84 -8.90 -1.63
N ALA A 62 10.78 -9.45 -0.41
CA ALA A 62 11.06 -8.71 0.82
C ALA A 62 12.53 -8.22 0.90
N GLN A 63 13.49 -9.02 0.44
CA GLN A 63 14.90 -8.59 0.37
C GLN A 63 15.09 -7.50 -0.70
N PHE A 64 14.44 -7.65 -1.86
CA PHE A 64 14.48 -6.64 -2.91
C PHE A 64 13.83 -5.32 -2.47
N LEU A 65 12.76 -5.36 -1.68
CA LEU A 65 12.11 -4.21 -1.07
C LEU A 65 13.09 -3.34 -0.24
N LYS A 66 14.04 -3.96 0.46
CA LYS A 66 15.11 -3.24 1.17
C LYS A 66 16.01 -2.45 0.23
N GLN A 67 16.30 -3.02 -0.94
CA GLN A 67 17.10 -2.35 -1.97
C GLN A 67 16.34 -1.15 -2.55
N VAL A 68 15.08 -1.33 -2.92
CA VAL A 68 14.21 -0.26 -3.43
C VAL A 68 14.09 0.88 -2.43
N LYS A 69 13.82 0.57 -1.14
CA LYS A 69 13.73 1.59 -0.08
C LYS A 69 15.02 2.39 0.06
N LYS A 70 16.16 1.74 -0.05
CA LYS A 70 17.47 2.40 0.05
C LYS A 70 17.73 3.38 -1.13
N ILE A 71 17.31 3.03 -2.34
CA ILE A 71 17.45 3.87 -3.52
C ILE A 71 16.58 5.12 -3.39
N LEU A 72 15.33 4.94 -2.97
CA LEU A 72 14.34 6.03 -2.96
C LEU A 72 14.64 7.14 -1.94
N ASN A 73 15.17 6.81 -0.78
CA ASN A 73 15.38 7.75 0.33
C ASN A 73 14.13 8.62 0.63
N LYS A 74 12.93 8.05 0.45
CA LYS A 74 11.61 8.65 0.67
C LYS A 74 10.72 7.64 1.37
N PRO A 75 9.61 8.05 2.01
CA PRO A 75 8.60 7.12 2.48
C PRO A 75 8.12 6.20 1.36
N LEU A 76 8.06 4.90 1.65
CA LEU A 76 7.68 3.86 0.70
C LEU A 76 6.39 3.18 1.14
N LEU A 77 5.38 3.26 0.29
CA LEU A 77 4.13 2.53 0.38
C LEU A 77 4.22 1.23 -0.44
N VAL A 78 3.87 0.12 0.17
CA VAL A 78 3.75 -1.17 -0.53
C VAL A 78 2.28 -1.47 -0.78
N THR A 79 1.93 -1.74 -2.04
CA THR A 79 0.57 -2.03 -2.47
C THR A 79 0.54 -3.28 -3.34
N PHE A 80 -0.20 -4.31 -2.91
CA PHE A 80 -0.68 -5.36 -3.79
C PHE A 80 -2.15 -5.10 -4.09
N ARG A 81 -2.44 -4.62 -5.31
CA ARG A 81 -3.82 -4.44 -5.76
C ARG A 81 -4.35 -5.77 -6.26
N THR A 82 -5.46 -6.24 -5.64
CA THR A 82 -6.09 -7.48 -6.07
C THR A 82 -6.75 -7.32 -7.44
N LYS A 83 -6.93 -8.45 -8.13
CA LYS A 83 -7.63 -8.46 -9.43
C LYS A 83 -9.07 -7.93 -9.31
N GLN A 84 -9.71 -8.15 -8.15
CA GLN A 84 -11.07 -7.66 -7.90
C GLN A 84 -11.15 -6.13 -7.81
N GLU A 85 -10.09 -5.49 -7.34
CA GLU A 85 -9.99 -4.03 -7.26
C GLU A 85 -9.08 -3.43 -8.36
N GLY A 86 -8.95 -4.10 -9.52
CA GLY A 86 -8.31 -3.59 -10.72
C GLY A 86 -6.80 -3.78 -10.78
N GLY A 87 -6.24 -4.72 -10.03
CA GLY A 87 -4.82 -5.08 -10.09
C GLY A 87 -4.46 -6.06 -11.21
N GLU A 88 -3.17 -6.33 -11.35
CA GLU A 88 -2.61 -7.17 -12.42
C GLU A 88 -2.73 -8.67 -12.12
N LEU A 89 -2.50 -9.07 -10.87
CA LEU A 89 -2.42 -10.48 -10.48
C LEU A 89 -3.58 -10.89 -9.58
N ALA A 90 -4.00 -12.16 -9.70
CA ALA A 90 -4.90 -12.80 -8.77
C ALA A 90 -4.08 -13.59 -7.73
N LEU A 91 -4.41 -13.40 -6.47
CA LEU A 91 -3.93 -14.21 -5.35
C LEU A 91 -5.13 -14.78 -4.60
N SER A 92 -4.96 -15.96 -4.00
CA SER A 92 -5.90 -16.38 -2.96
C SER A 92 -5.74 -15.51 -1.72
N ASP A 93 -6.82 -15.38 -0.94
CA ASP A 93 -6.80 -14.60 0.30
C ASP A 93 -5.69 -15.08 1.26
N GLU A 94 -5.48 -16.40 1.34
CA GLU A 94 -4.43 -16.99 2.14
C GLU A 94 -3.04 -16.51 1.72
N LYS A 95 -2.74 -16.54 0.42
CA LYS A 95 -1.46 -16.07 -0.14
C LYS A 95 -1.28 -14.56 -0.02
N TYR A 96 -2.35 -13.79 -0.13
CA TYR A 96 -2.32 -12.34 0.08
C TYR A 96 -1.83 -12.01 1.50
N PHE A 97 -2.40 -12.65 2.52
CA PHE A 97 -1.99 -12.42 3.90
C PHE A 97 -0.64 -13.04 4.25
N GLU A 98 -0.29 -14.19 3.65
CA GLU A 98 1.04 -14.79 3.78
C GLU A 98 2.11 -13.84 3.25
N MET A 99 1.92 -13.29 2.05
CA MET A 99 2.81 -12.31 1.44
C MET A 99 3.01 -11.10 2.36
N TYR A 100 1.95 -10.48 2.83
CA TYR A 100 2.06 -9.31 3.71
C TYR A 100 2.76 -9.63 5.03
N ARG A 101 2.52 -10.81 5.60
CA ARG A 101 3.25 -11.25 6.79
C ARG A 101 4.75 -11.38 6.53
N VAL A 102 5.16 -11.92 5.41
CA VAL A 102 6.58 -12.02 5.03
C VAL A 102 7.18 -10.63 4.80
N LEU A 103 6.50 -9.76 4.03
CA LEU A 103 6.98 -8.41 3.76
C LEU A 103 7.11 -7.57 5.03
N LEU A 104 6.16 -7.67 5.98
CA LEU A 104 6.21 -6.98 7.26
C LEU A 104 7.35 -7.45 8.16
N ASN A 105 7.67 -8.73 8.15
CA ASN A 105 8.75 -9.27 8.97
C ASN A 105 10.14 -9.08 8.35
N GLU A 106 10.25 -9.18 7.04
CA GLU A 106 11.53 -9.27 6.34
C GLU A 106 11.87 -8.06 5.46
N GLY A 107 10.87 -7.25 5.10
CA GLY A 107 11.03 -6.11 4.21
C GLY A 107 11.39 -4.80 4.95
N SER A 108 11.63 -3.75 4.16
CA SER A 108 11.82 -2.37 4.66
C SER A 108 10.97 -1.40 3.87
N PHE A 109 9.96 -0.83 4.51
CA PHE A 109 9.01 0.16 3.96
C PHE A 109 8.31 0.90 5.10
N ASP A 110 7.43 1.83 4.80
CA ASP A 110 6.82 2.71 5.82
C ASP A 110 5.31 2.53 5.91
N LEU A 111 4.64 2.31 4.77
CA LEU A 111 3.18 2.16 4.69
C LEU A 111 2.82 0.88 3.95
N LEU A 112 1.69 0.30 4.33
CA LEU A 112 1.08 -0.85 3.66
C LEU A 112 -0.35 -0.52 3.25
N ASP A 113 -0.70 -0.77 1.99
CA ASP A 113 -2.07 -0.70 1.49
C ASP A 113 -2.80 -2.01 1.77
N VAL A 114 -3.99 -1.94 2.38
CA VAL A 114 -4.82 -3.11 2.70
C VAL A 114 -6.23 -2.86 2.19
N GLU A 115 -6.78 -3.78 1.42
CA GLU A 115 -8.13 -3.66 0.88
C GLU A 115 -9.20 -3.96 1.93
N LEU A 116 -10.23 -3.12 2.00
CA LEU A 116 -11.30 -3.19 3.01
C LEU A 116 -12.08 -4.50 2.97
N PHE A 117 -12.33 -5.04 1.77
CA PHE A 117 -13.19 -6.20 1.58
C PHE A 117 -12.46 -7.54 1.60
N MET A 118 -11.19 -7.56 1.96
CA MET A 118 -10.49 -8.80 2.27
C MET A 118 -11.03 -9.43 3.58
N PRO A 119 -10.86 -10.73 3.80
CA PRO A 119 -11.33 -11.41 5.01
C PRO A 119 -10.93 -10.71 6.31
N ALA A 120 -11.93 -10.35 7.13
CA ALA A 120 -11.76 -9.48 8.29
C ALA A 120 -10.71 -9.97 9.30
N VAL A 121 -10.58 -11.28 9.50
CA VAL A 121 -9.60 -11.86 10.42
C VAL A 121 -8.18 -11.60 9.92
N GLY A 122 -7.91 -11.84 8.63
CA GLY A 122 -6.62 -11.58 8.01
C GLY A 122 -6.27 -10.09 7.99
N VAL A 123 -7.27 -9.23 7.71
CA VAL A 123 -7.11 -7.77 7.79
C VAL A 123 -6.69 -7.34 9.18
N GLY A 124 -7.40 -7.78 10.23
CA GLY A 124 -7.08 -7.44 11.62
C GLY A 124 -5.66 -7.87 12.02
N GLN A 125 -5.27 -9.11 11.71
CA GLN A 125 -3.93 -9.63 11.98
C GLN A 125 -2.83 -8.85 11.23
N THR A 126 -3.10 -8.44 9.99
CA THR A 126 -2.16 -7.66 9.19
C THR A 126 -1.96 -6.26 9.77
N ILE A 127 -3.04 -5.60 10.20
CA ILE A 127 -2.99 -4.27 10.83
C ILE A 127 -2.21 -4.32 12.14
N GLU A 128 -2.51 -5.30 12.99
CA GLU A 128 -1.83 -5.51 14.28
C GLU A 128 -0.32 -5.69 14.07
N LEU A 129 0.07 -6.62 13.19
CA LEU A 129 1.48 -6.85 12.86
C LEU A 129 2.16 -5.61 12.26
N ALA A 130 1.48 -4.88 11.39
CA ALA A 130 2.03 -3.65 10.81
C ALA A 130 2.30 -2.59 11.89
N HIS A 131 1.37 -2.39 12.82
CA HIS A 131 1.55 -1.47 13.93
C HIS A 131 2.65 -1.91 14.90
N GLU A 132 2.77 -3.20 15.22
CA GLU A 132 3.90 -3.76 15.99
C GLU A 132 5.26 -3.46 15.33
N LYS A 133 5.30 -3.46 14.00
CA LYS A 133 6.48 -3.12 13.20
C LYS A 133 6.63 -1.61 12.93
N ASN A 134 5.83 -0.76 13.59
CA ASN A 134 5.80 0.69 13.39
C ASN A 134 5.52 1.11 11.93
N LYS A 135 4.72 0.32 11.19
CA LYS A 135 4.24 0.68 9.85
C LYS A 135 2.87 1.34 9.93
N LYS A 136 2.54 2.17 8.94
CA LYS A 136 1.23 2.80 8.80
C LYS A 136 0.38 2.05 7.80
N ILE A 137 -0.92 1.98 8.06
CA ILE A 137 -1.89 1.33 7.18
C ILE A 137 -2.69 2.37 6.41
N ILE A 138 -2.65 2.26 5.08
CA ILE A 138 -3.64 2.85 4.20
C ILE A 138 -4.67 1.75 3.93
N MET A 139 -5.89 1.90 4.44
CA MET A 139 -6.96 0.99 4.06
C MET A 139 -7.76 1.60 2.91
N CYS A 140 -8.01 0.80 1.88
CA CYS A 140 -8.60 1.30 0.66
C CYS A 140 -9.77 0.44 0.16
N ASN A 141 -10.55 1.06 -0.72
CA ASN A 141 -11.52 0.41 -1.56
C ASN A 141 -11.64 1.13 -2.90
N HIS A 142 -11.69 0.37 -3.99
CA HIS A 142 -11.82 0.86 -5.35
C HIS A 142 -13.11 0.33 -5.98
N ASP A 143 -13.90 1.24 -6.57
CA ASP A 143 -15.09 0.91 -7.34
C ASP A 143 -14.94 1.52 -8.74
N PHE A 144 -14.62 0.68 -9.72
CA PHE A 144 -14.41 1.10 -11.11
C PHE A 144 -15.68 1.12 -11.96
N GLU A 145 -16.83 0.78 -11.37
CA GLU A 145 -18.10 0.73 -12.09
C GLU A 145 -18.95 1.97 -11.85
N LYS A 146 -18.85 2.56 -10.66
CA LYS A 146 -19.72 3.67 -10.24
C LYS A 146 -19.16 4.45 -9.06
N THR A 147 -19.76 5.61 -8.80
CA THR A 147 -19.69 6.29 -7.50
C THR A 147 -20.83 5.80 -6.62
N PRO A 148 -20.56 5.09 -5.51
CA PRO A 148 -21.60 4.71 -4.56
C PRO A 148 -22.29 5.92 -3.94
N PHE A 149 -23.50 5.74 -3.37
CA PHE A 149 -24.16 6.78 -2.61
C PHE A 149 -23.29 7.28 -1.45
N LYS A 150 -23.44 8.54 -1.09
CA LYS A 150 -22.66 9.20 -0.03
C LYS A 150 -22.65 8.40 1.27
N GLU A 151 -23.80 7.85 1.66
CA GLU A 151 -23.98 7.06 2.88
C GLU A 151 -23.09 5.82 2.87
N VAL A 152 -22.99 5.15 1.73
CA VAL A 152 -22.14 3.96 1.55
C VAL A 152 -20.66 4.34 1.62
N ILE A 153 -20.26 5.47 1.02
CA ILE A 153 -18.88 5.97 1.11
C ILE A 153 -18.52 6.27 2.55
N VAL A 154 -19.40 6.96 3.29
CA VAL A 154 -19.19 7.29 4.71
C VAL A 154 -19.10 6.01 5.56
N GLU A 155 -20.00 5.04 5.35
CA GLU A 155 -19.98 3.75 6.04
C GLU A 155 -18.65 3.01 5.83
N ARG A 156 -18.16 2.93 4.57
CA ARG A 156 -16.87 2.30 4.26
C ARG A 156 -15.71 3.01 4.95
N LEU A 157 -15.66 4.35 4.93
CA LEU A 157 -14.62 5.13 5.62
C LEU A 157 -14.67 4.93 7.15
N CYS A 158 -15.85 4.93 7.75
CA CYS A 158 -16.01 4.64 9.19
C CYS A 158 -15.53 3.21 9.51
N LYS A 159 -15.88 2.25 8.67
CA LYS A 159 -15.44 0.86 8.84
C LYS A 159 -13.93 0.71 8.78
N MET A 160 -13.25 1.38 7.82
CA MET A 160 -11.80 1.40 7.76
C MET A 160 -11.17 1.96 9.05
N GLN A 161 -11.75 3.03 9.58
CA GLN A 161 -11.30 3.67 10.81
C GLN A 161 -11.50 2.76 12.02
N GLU A 162 -12.65 2.09 12.14
CA GLU A 162 -12.95 1.13 13.20
C GLU A 162 -12.00 -0.07 13.19
N LEU A 163 -11.56 -0.50 12.01
CA LEU A 163 -10.60 -1.58 11.83
C LEU A 163 -9.16 -1.18 12.18
N GLY A 164 -8.90 0.11 12.43
CA GLY A 164 -7.59 0.60 12.86
C GLY A 164 -6.73 1.16 11.74
N ALA A 165 -7.29 1.50 10.57
CA ALA A 165 -6.55 2.19 9.52
C ALA A 165 -6.01 3.54 10.00
N ASP A 166 -4.76 3.85 9.68
CA ASP A 166 -4.18 5.17 9.90
C ASP A 166 -4.70 6.18 8.87
N ILE A 167 -4.90 5.72 7.64
CA ILE A 167 -5.39 6.49 6.50
C ILE A 167 -6.49 5.69 5.81
N CYS A 168 -7.62 6.35 5.52
CA CYS A 168 -8.76 5.76 4.82
C CYS A 168 -8.84 6.33 3.40
N LYS A 169 -8.93 5.46 2.39
CA LYS A 169 -8.93 5.85 0.97
C LYS A 169 -10.09 5.17 0.24
N ILE A 170 -10.85 5.94 -0.51
CA ILE A 170 -11.83 5.43 -1.47
C ILE A 170 -11.53 6.03 -2.85
N ALA A 171 -11.46 5.18 -3.86
CA ALA A 171 -11.34 5.56 -5.26
C ALA A 171 -12.56 5.04 -6.01
N VAL A 172 -13.25 5.94 -6.72
CA VAL A 172 -14.50 5.64 -7.42
C VAL A 172 -14.51 6.30 -8.79
N MET A 173 -15.35 5.77 -9.69
CA MET A 173 -15.55 6.38 -11.01
C MET A 173 -16.65 7.44 -10.96
N PRO A 174 -16.52 8.50 -11.77
CA PRO A 174 -17.57 9.53 -11.87
C PRO A 174 -18.87 9.01 -12.44
#